data_84bfbb6a5304d190c31c2b24b544f427
#
_entry.id   84bfbb6a5304d190c31c2b24b544f427
#
_cell.length_a   1.000
_cell.length_b   1.000
_cell.length_c   1.000
_cell.angle_alpha   90.00
_cell.angle_beta   90.00
_cell.angle_gamma   90.00
#
_symmetry.space_group_name_H-M   'P 1'
#
loop_
_entity.id
_entity.type
_entity.pdbx_description
1 polymer ?
#
loop_
_entity_poly.entity_id
_entity_poly.type
_entity_poly.pdbx_seq_one_letter_code
_entity_poly.pdbx_strand_id
1 'polypeptide(L)'
;MSYTRSKYSKELTQRWTTEAMIVLAEAQRDMTSKEIQQGSLDLVEVTPQKMARILNELVDKGLVMKSKGKFGLMHYKAMGTILKEGYVPAEMVY
;
A
#
# COMPACT_ATOMS: atom_id res chain seq x y z
N MET A 1 -23.79 -4.83 -15.22
CA MET A 1 -24.44 -4.60 -13.96
C MET A 1 -23.49 -4.15 -12.89
N SER A 2 -23.90 -3.15 -12.16
CA SER A 2 -23.05 -2.52 -11.15
C SER A 2 -22.74 -3.44 -9.97
N TYR A 3 -23.60 -4.38 -9.68
CA TYR A 3 -23.41 -5.26 -8.52
C TYR A 3 -22.19 -6.15 -8.66
N THR A 4 -22.09 -6.83 -9.79
CA THR A 4 -20.97 -7.71 -10.05
C THR A 4 -19.66 -6.92 -10.08
N ARG A 5 -19.70 -5.76 -10.70
CA ARG A 5 -18.53 -4.92 -10.78
C ARG A 5 -18.09 -4.46 -9.39
N SER A 6 -19.04 -4.11 -8.54
CA SER A 6 -18.74 -3.63 -7.20
C SER A 6 -18.04 -4.71 -6.38
N LYS A 7 -18.57 -5.94 -6.42
CA LYS A 7 -17.98 -7.06 -5.70
C LYS A 7 -16.58 -7.36 -6.21
N TYR A 8 -16.45 -7.38 -7.53
CA TYR A 8 -15.17 -7.65 -8.16
C TYR A 8 -14.14 -6.58 -7.79
N SER A 9 -14.55 -5.31 -7.79
CA SER A 9 -13.67 -4.21 -7.42
C SER A 9 -13.17 -4.34 -5.99
N LYS A 10 -14.01 -4.85 -5.10
CA LYS A 10 -13.61 -5.02 -3.70
C LYS A 10 -12.51 -6.05 -3.56
N GLU A 11 -12.64 -7.17 -4.26
CA GLU A 11 -11.62 -8.22 -4.23
C GLU A 11 -10.30 -7.71 -4.82
N LEU A 12 -10.38 -6.99 -5.92
CA LEU A 12 -9.20 -6.39 -6.53
C LEU A 12 -8.56 -5.37 -5.60
N THR A 13 -9.38 -4.56 -4.94
CA THR A 13 -8.86 -3.55 -4.03
C THR A 13 -8.09 -4.21 -2.89
N GLN A 14 -8.59 -5.31 -2.35
CA GLN A 14 -7.90 -6.03 -1.30
C GLN A 14 -6.55 -6.57 -1.79
N ARG A 15 -6.54 -7.08 -3.00
CA ARG A 15 -5.31 -7.58 -3.59
C ARG A 15 -4.29 -6.47 -3.77
N TRP A 16 -4.72 -5.34 -4.31
CA TRP A 16 -3.85 -4.18 -4.49
C TRP A 16 -3.32 -3.66 -3.17
N THR A 17 -4.18 -3.64 -2.15
CA THR A 17 -3.78 -3.20 -0.82
C THR A 17 -2.68 -4.10 -0.26
N THR A 18 -2.84 -5.40 -0.41
CA THR A 18 -1.83 -6.36 0.02
C THR A 18 -0.53 -6.17 -0.74
N GLU A 19 -0.61 -6.00 -2.06
CA GLU A 19 0.59 -5.79 -2.87
C GLU A 19 1.34 -4.52 -2.48
N ALA A 20 0.60 -3.44 -2.22
CA ALA A 20 1.22 -2.20 -1.78
C ALA A 20 1.95 -2.38 -0.45
N MET A 21 1.35 -3.11 0.48
CA MET A 21 1.98 -3.41 1.75
C MET A 21 3.27 -4.20 1.57
N ILE A 22 3.22 -5.21 0.71
CA ILE A 22 4.40 -6.05 0.46
C ILE A 22 5.53 -5.22 -0.12
N VAL A 23 5.23 -4.37 -1.10
CA VAL A 23 6.25 -3.52 -1.70
C VAL A 23 6.90 -2.63 -0.66
N LEU A 24 6.08 -1.98 0.17
CA LEU A 24 6.59 -1.08 1.20
C LEU A 24 7.40 -1.82 2.25
N ALA A 25 6.92 -2.97 2.68
CA ALA A 25 7.60 -3.75 3.71
C ALA A 25 8.95 -4.28 3.21
N GLU A 26 9.01 -4.69 1.96
CA GLU A 26 10.26 -5.17 1.38
C GLU A 26 11.27 -4.05 1.17
N ALA A 27 10.78 -2.87 0.79
CA ALA A 27 11.67 -1.74 0.51
C ALA A 27 12.30 -1.19 1.78
N GLN A 28 11.57 -1.22 2.89
CA GLN A 28 12.06 -0.72 4.18
C GLN A 28 12.53 0.74 4.10
N ARG A 29 11.87 1.54 3.27
CA ARG A 29 12.20 2.96 3.11
C ARG A 29 10.97 3.72 2.66
N ASP A 30 11.06 5.05 2.72
CA ASP A 30 9.99 5.90 2.22
C ASP A 30 9.86 5.75 0.71
N MET A 31 8.62 5.68 0.24
CA MET A 31 8.34 5.59 -1.18
C MET A 31 7.16 6.48 -1.54
N THR A 32 7.22 7.07 -2.72
CA THR A 32 6.07 7.77 -3.27
C THR A 32 5.09 6.75 -3.83
N SER A 33 3.86 7.18 -4.07
CA SER A 33 2.84 6.33 -4.67
C SER A 33 3.32 5.73 -5.99
N LYS A 34 3.99 6.54 -6.80
CA LYS A 34 4.49 6.10 -8.09
C LYS A 34 5.56 5.02 -7.94
N GLU A 35 6.46 5.20 -6.99
CA GLU A 35 7.48 4.20 -6.73
C GLU A 35 6.88 2.88 -6.26
N ILE A 36 5.85 2.95 -5.43
CA ILE A 36 5.15 1.75 -4.97
C ILE A 36 4.53 1.02 -6.15
N GLN A 37 3.91 1.75 -7.07
CA GLN A 37 3.33 1.13 -8.26
C GLN A 37 4.38 0.44 -9.11
N GLN A 38 5.56 1.01 -9.21
CA GLN A 38 6.64 0.43 -9.99
C GLN A 38 7.22 -0.82 -9.32
N GLY A 39 6.96 -1.00 -8.05
CA GLY A 39 7.46 -2.16 -7.31
C GLY A 39 6.63 -3.42 -7.48
N SER A 40 5.47 -3.34 -8.11
CA SER A 40 4.62 -4.51 -8.31
C SER A 40 3.89 -4.40 -9.65
N LEU A 41 3.95 -5.47 -10.43
CA LEU A 41 3.25 -5.52 -11.71
C LEU A 41 1.74 -5.39 -11.53
N ASP A 42 1.23 -5.87 -10.41
CA ASP A 42 -0.21 -5.80 -10.13
C ASP A 42 -0.68 -4.37 -9.89
N LEU A 43 0.22 -3.46 -9.55
CA LEU A 43 -0.14 -2.09 -9.24
C LEU A 43 0.06 -1.11 -10.38
N VAL A 44 0.72 -1.53 -11.46
CA VAL A 44 1.10 -0.64 -12.55
C VAL A 44 -0.10 0.06 -13.18
N GLU A 45 -1.21 -0.63 -13.31
CA GLU A 45 -2.39 -0.08 -13.96
C GLU A 45 -3.39 0.57 -13.01
N VAL A 46 -3.07 0.61 -11.72
CA VAL A 46 -3.97 1.23 -10.75
C VAL A 46 -3.92 2.74 -10.90
N THR A 47 -5.09 3.37 -10.91
CA THR A 47 -5.14 4.83 -11.08
C THR A 47 -4.55 5.54 -9.86
N PRO A 48 -4.06 6.77 -10.04
CA PRO A 48 -3.53 7.54 -8.90
C PRO A 48 -4.55 7.72 -7.78
N GLN A 49 -5.80 7.92 -8.13
CA GLN A 49 -6.87 8.09 -7.15
C GLN A 49 -7.07 6.82 -6.33
N LYS A 50 -7.03 5.68 -7.00
CA LYS A 50 -7.19 4.40 -6.32
C LYS A 50 -5.99 4.11 -5.43
N MET A 51 -4.79 4.43 -5.90
CA MET A 51 -3.58 4.28 -5.09
C MET A 51 -3.66 5.13 -3.83
N ALA A 52 -4.14 6.36 -3.96
CA ALA A 52 -4.29 7.24 -2.80
C ALA A 52 -5.25 6.63 -1.78
N ARG A 53 -6.35 6.05 -2.24
CA ARG A 53 -7.31 5.40 -1.36
C ARG A 53 -6.70 4.22 -0.62
N ILE A 54 -5.99 3.38 -1.36
CA ILE A 54 -5.34 2.20 -0.79
C ILE A 54 -4.35 2.61 0.28
N LEU A 55 -3.50 3.58 -0.04
CA LEU A 55 -2.46 4.02 0.89
C LEU A 55 -3.05 4.71 2.10
N ASN A 56 -4.08 5.52 1.91
CA ASN A 56 -4.74 6.19 3.03
C ASN A 56 -5.40 5.18 3.97
N GLU A 57 -5.97 4.12 3.41
CA GLU A 57 -6.55 3.06 4.22
C GLU A 57 -5.49 2.39 5.07
N LEU A 58 -4.32 2.14 4.50
CA LEU A 58 -3.22 1.53 5.24
C LEU A 58 -2.71 2.46 6.34
N VAL A 59 -2.69 3.76 6.08
CA VAL A 59 -2.32 4.74 7.09
C VAL A 59 -3.33 4.75 8.23
N ASP A 60 -4.62 4.72 7.89
CA ASP A 60 -5.68 4.70 8.89
C ASP A 60 -5.63 3.47 9.78
N LYS A 61 -5.17 2.36 9.23
CA LYS A 61 -5.03 1.12 9.99
C LYS A 61 -3.74 1.07 10.81
N GLY A 62 -2.90 2.08 10.68
CA GLY A 62 -1.65 2.13 11.43
C GLY A 62 -0.55 1.23 10.88
N LEU A 63 -0.71 0.75 9.65
CA LEU A 63 0.27 -0.14 9.03
C LEU A 63 1.32 0.61 8.21
N VAL A 64 1.01 1.84 7.83
CA VAL A 64 1.87 2.66 6.99
C VAL A 64 1.95 4.06 7.58
N MET A 65 3.14 4.62 7.58
CA MET A 65 3.36 6.01 7.99
C MET A 65 3.39 6.90 6.76
N LYS A 66 2.72 8.04 6.84
CA LYS A 66 2.66 8.99 5.75
C LYS A 66 3.41 10.25 6.16
N SER A 67 4.26 10.75 5.28
CA SER A 67 4.99 12.00 5.53
C SER A 67 5.04 12.83 4.26
N LYS A 68 5.18 14.13 4.43
CA LYS A 68 5.27 15.05 3.31
C LYS A 68 6.73 15.28 2.97
N GLY A 69 7.10 14.92 1.75
CA GLY A 69 8.46 15.10 1.30
C GLY A 69 8.67 16.43 0.60
N LYS A 70 9.81 16.54 -0.05
CA LYS A 70 10.14 17.73 -0.83
C LYS A 70 9.12 17.93 -1.94
N PHE A 71 8.88 19.17 -2.29
CA PHE A 71 7.94 19.55 -3.36
C PHE A 71 6.51 19.10 -3.10
N GLY A 72 6.18 18.84 -1.84
CA GLY A 72 4.82 18.48 -1.48
C GLY A 72 4.42 17.04 -1.81
N LEU A 73 5.34 16.21 -2.26
CA LEU A 73 5.05 14.82 -2.55
C LEU A 73 4.89 14.03 -1.26
N MET A 74 3.86 13.21 -1.24
CA MET A 74 3.64 12.33 -0.08
C MET A 74 4.50 11.08 -0.18
N HIS A 75 5.10 10.72 0.93
CA HIS A 75 5.90 9.50 1.05
C HIS A 75 5.25 8.56 2.04
N TYR A 76 5.41 7.28 1.81
CA TYR A 76 4.81 6.24 2.63
C TYR A 76 5.89 5.24 3.04
N LYS A 77 5.80 4.78 4.27
CA LYS A 77 6.77 3.82 4.81
C LYS A 77 6.01 2.78 5.63
N ALA A 78 6.37 1.51 5.45
CA ALA A 78 5.75 0.44 6.21
C ALA A 78 6.18 0.52 7.67
N MET A 79 5.22 0.31 8.56
CA MET A 79 5.46 0.29 10.00
C MET A 79 5.55 -1.15 10.49
N GLY A 80 6.41 -1.93 9.84
CA GLY A 80 6.56 -3.33 10.17
C GLY A 80 7.62 -3.97 9.31
N THR A 81 7.61 -5.28 9.28
CA THR A 81 8.59 -6.03 8.52
C THR A 81 7.95 -7.28 7.94
N ILE A 82 8.59 -7.83 6.90
CA ILE A 82 8.15 -9.09 6.33
C ILE A 82 8.93 -10.22 6.96
N LEU A 83 8.20 -11.18 7.49
CA LEU A 83 8.79 -12.41 7.99
C LEU A 83 8.48 -13.54 7.02
N LYS A 84 9.04 -14.72 7.26
CA LYS A 84 8.78 -15.87 6.42
C LYS A 84 7.30 -16.15 6.21
N GLU A 85 6.49 -15.87 7.22
CA GLU A 85 5.08 -16.19 7.21
C GLU A 85 4.20 -15.02 6.78
N GLY A 86 4.82 -13.89 6.45
CA GLY A 86 4.09 -12.74 5.97
C GLY A 86 4.47 -11.46 6.68
N TYR A 87 3.70 -10.43 6.40
CA TYR A 87 3.95 -9.11 6.97
C TYR A 87 3.54 -9.06 8.43
N VAL A 88 4.39 -8.48 9.26
CA VAL A 88 4.09 -8.28 10.69
C VAL A 88 4.21 -6.80 11.01
N PRO A 89 3.13 -6.16 11.51
CA PRO A 89 3.20 -4.76 11.90
C PRO A 89 4.20 -4.52 13.02
N ALA A 90 4.77 -3.33 13.05
CA ALA A 90 5.79 -2.98 14.03
C ALA A 90 5.32 -3.18 15.47
N GLU A 91 4.05 -2.91 15.74
CA GLU A 91 3.49 -3.05 17.08
C GLU A 91 3.43 -4.49 17.57
N MET A 92 3.59 -5.45 16.68
CA MET A 92 3.55 -6.86 17.02
C MET A 92 4.95 -7.51 17.02
N VAL A 93 5.97 -6.71 16.78
CA VAL A 93 7.34 -7.20 16.74
C VAL A 93 8.07 -6.80 18.02
N TYR A 94 8.62 -7.75 18.72
CA TYR A 94 9.35 -7.50 19.96
C TYR A 94 10.74 -8.05 19.87
#